data_37fd51f3f6644cf40d08709cb5f02e39
#
_entry.id   37fd51f3f6644cf40d08709cb5f02e39
#
_cell.length_a   1.000
_cell.length_b   1.000
_cell.length_c   1.000
_cell.angle_alpha   90.00
_cell.angle_beta   90.00
_cell.angle_gamma   90.00
#
_symmetry.space_group_name_H-M   'P 1'
#
loop_
_entity.id
_entity.type
_entity.pdbx_description
1 polymer ?
#
loop_
_entity_poly.entity_id
_entity_poly.type
_entity_poly.pdbx_seq_one_letter_code
_entity_poly.pdbx_strand_id
1 'polypeptide(L)'
;VHDAQFDLGIAYREMGLPREALEKFTTALSLIDERERGARYVRCCYMIGLCNMDLGDFDVAQGWFESGVAAPRRPLRERIELHYQLGLLFEKEGRVTEAISELRQVQAVNPKFRDVAGHIRSLRALRVAQSVHQ
;
A
#
# COMPACT_ATOMS: atom_id res chain seq x y z
N VAL A 1 18.70 -14.49 6.84
CA VAL A 1 18.39 -14.54 5.47
C VAL A 1 17.19 -13.66 5.18
N HIS A 2 16.22 -14.02 4.31
CA HIS A 2 15.12 -13.12 3.98
C HIS A 2 14.36 -12.66 5.21
N ASP A 3 13.92 -13.59 6.06
CA ASP A 3 13.09 -13.26 7.23
C ASP A 3 13.85 -12.40 8.24
N ALA A 4 15.13 -12.66 8.43
CA ALA A 4 15.95 -11.85 9.33
C ALA A 4 16.07 -10.40 8.84
N GLN A 5 16.31 -10.21 7.54
CA GLN A 5 16.39 -8.88 6.95
C GLN A 5 15.03 -8.16 7.00
N PHE A 6 13.95 -8.89 6.76
CA PHE A 6 12.60 -8.35 6.86
C PHE A 6 12.30 -7.89 8.29
N ASP A 7 12.61 -8.72 9.27
CA ASP A 7 12.39 -8.39 10.69
C ASP A 7 13.21 -7.19 11.13
N LEU A 8 14.46 -7.07 10.65
CA LEU A 8 15.28 -5.88 10.90
C LEU A 8 14.64 -4.63 10.29
N GLY A 9 14.08 -4.76 9.09
CA GLY A 9 13.38 -3.66 8.44
C GLY A 9 12.21 -3.17 9.28
N ILE A 10 11.40 -4.10 9.80
CA ILE A 10 10.28 -3.78 10.69
C ILE A 10 10.78 -3.01 11.92
N ALA A 11 11.83 -3.52 12.57
CA ALA A 11 12.39 -2.90 13.77
C ALA A 11 12.88 -1.47 13.48
N TYR A 12 13.62 -1.26 12.40
CA TYR A 12 14.10 0.06 12.04
C TYR A 12 12.96 1.04 11.75
N ARG A 13 11.92 0.58 11.04
CA ARG A 13 10.78 1.44 10.75
C ARG A 13 10.07 1.86 12.05
N GLU A 14 9.87 0.92 12.98
CA GLU A 14 9.26 1.20 14.28
C GLU A 14 10.10 2.18 15.11
N MET A 15 11.40 2.20 14.90
CA MET A 15 12.32 3.16 15.53
C MET A 15 12.32 4.53 14.86
N GLY A 16 11.54 4.72 13.81
CA GLY A 16 11.50 5.97 13.07
C GLY A 16 12.68 6.17 12.14
N LEU A 17 13.28 5.07 11.65
CA LEU A 17 14.44 5.07 10.77
C LEU A 17 14.05 4.48 9.40
N PRO A 18 13.26 5.22 8.59
CA PRO A 18 12.73 4.67 7.34
C PRO A 18 13.79 4.38 6.27
N ARG A 19 14.90 5.12 6.25
CA ARG A 19 15.98 4.86 5.27
C ARG A 19 16.67 3.53 5.57
N GLU A 20 16.98 3.29 6.83
CA GLU A 20 17.60 2.05 7.29
C GLU A 20 16.64 0.88 7.10
N ALA A 21 15.35 1.10 7.36
CA ALA A 21 14.32 0.10 7.13
C ALA A 21 14.22 -0.25 5.64
N LEU A 22 14.20 0.75 4.77
CA LEU A 22 14.12 0.58 3.32
C LEU A 22 15.27 -0.29 2.81
N GLU A 23 16.49 -0.03 3.29
CA GLU A 23 17.67 -0.82 2.94
C GLU A 23 17.47 -2.30 3.29
N LYS A 24 16.95 -2.58 4.49
CA LYS A 24 16.73 -3.95 4.94
C LYS A 24 15.63 -4.65 4.14
N PHE A 25 14.52 -3.95 3.86
CA PHE A 25 13.46 -4.52 3.04
C PHE A 25 13.91 -4.76 1.60
N THR A 26 14.72 -3.88 1.05
CA THR A 26 15.29 -4.06 -0.30
C THR A 26 16.19 -5.29 -0.34
N THR A 27 17.01 -5.49 0.70
CA THR A 27 17.85 -6.69 0.82
C THR A 27 16.97 -7.94 0.92
N ALA A 28 15.93 -7.90 1.75
CA ALA A 28 15.00 -9.02 1.88
C ALA A 28 14.35 -9.38 0.53
N LEU A 29 13.94 -8.35 -0.22
CA LEU A 29 13.35 -8.55 -1.55
C LEU A 29 14.34 -9.23 -2.51
N SER A 30 15.61 -8.84 -2.48
CA SER A 30 16.65 -9.40 -3.35
C SER A 30 16.90 -10.87 -3.08
N LEU A 31 16.53 -11.36 -1.90
CA LEU A 31 16.72 -12.76 -1.50
C LEU A 31 15.54 -13.65 -1.93
N ILE A 32 14.48 -13.08 -2.49
CA ILE A 32 13.34 -13.82 -2.99
C ILE A 32 13.60 -14.21 -4.44
N ASP A 33 13.45 -15.51 -4.75
CA ASP A 33 13.51 -15.99 -6.11
C ASP A 33 12.32 -15.42 -6.91
N GLU A 34 12.58 -14.91 -8.10
CA GLU A 34 11.55 -14.35 -8.97
C GLU A 34 10.43 -15.36 -9.28
N ARG A 35 10.73 -16.65 -9.23
CA ARG A 35 9.77 -17.73 -9.43
C ARG A 35 8.82 -17.89 -8.23
N GLU A 36 9.21 -17.35 -7.08
CA GLU A 36 8.49 -17.49 -5.82
C GLU A 36 7.84 -16.18 -5.38
N ARG A 37 7.34 -15.38 -6.32
CA ARG A 37 6.65 -14.13 -6.03
C ARG A 37 5.29 -14.40 -5.40
N GLY A 38 5.33 -14.79 -4.12
CA GLY A 38 4.15 -15.07 -3.31
C GLY A 38 3.96 -14.03 -2.21
N ALA A 39 3.49 -14.51 -1.06
CA ALA A 39 3.19 -13.64 0.09
C ALA A 39 4.38 -12.80 0.54
N ARG A 40 5.59 -13.36 0.51
CA ARG A 40 6.80 -12.62 0.90
C ARG A 40 7.05 -11.43 0.00
N TYR A 41 6.88 -11.62 -1.32
CA TYR A 41 7.04 -10.54 -2.29
C TYR A 41 6.03 -9.42 -2.03
N VAL A 42 4.76 -9.78 -1.83
CA VAL A 42 3.69 -8.81 -1.56
C VAL A 42 3.99 -8.01 -0.29
N ARG A 43 4.45 -8.68 0.77
CA ARG A 43 4.80 -8.00 2.02
C ARG A 43 5.97 -7.05 1.85
N CYS A 44 6.99 -7.44 1.06
CA CYS A 44 8.11 -6.56 0.76
C CYS A 44 7.66 -5.32 -0.01
N CYS A 45 6.81 -5.49 -1.03
CA CYS A 45 6.25 -4.36 -1.78
C CYS A 45 5.51 -3.41 -0.86
N TYR A 46 4.70 -3.94 0.04
CA TYR A 46 3.95 -3.15 1.01
C TYR A 46 4.88 -2.33 1.91
N MET A 47 5.85 -3.00 2.53
CA MET A 47 6.76 -2.33 3.47
C MET A 47 7.68 -1.32 2.78
N ILE A 48 8.17 -1.63 1.58
CA ILE A 48 8.96 -0.69 0.79
C ILE A 48 8.12 0.53 0.43
N GLY A 49 6.87 0.30 0.04
CA GLY A 49 5.94 1.39 -0.22
C GLY A 49 5.74 2.28 1.00
N LEU A 50 5.51 1.68 2.18
CA LEU A 50 5.35 2.43 3.42
C LEU A 50 6.59 3.26 3.77
N CYS A 51 7.79 2.70 3.61
CA CYS A 51 9.03 3.42 3.85
C CYS A 51 9.16 4.63 2.94
N ASN A 52 8.78 4.48 1.67
CA ASN A 52 8.80 5.59 0.71
C ASN A 52 7.75 6.65 1.08
N MET A 53 6.60 6.25 1.60
CA MET A 53 5.61 7.19 2.15
C MET A 53 6.21 7.97 3.31
N ASP A 54 6.89 7.29 4.23
CA ASP A 54 7.56 7.92 5.37
C ASP A 54 8.61 8.95 4.92
N LEU A 55 9.27 8.69 3.78
CA LEU A 55 10.30 9.56 3.22
C LEU A 55 9.72 10.66 2.30
N GLY A 56 8.42 10.65 2.06
CA GLY A 56 7.78 11.63 1.18
C GLY A 56 7.88 11.31 -0.31
N ASP A 57 8.39 10.15 -0.68
CA ASP A 57 8.54 9.71 -2.07
C ASP A 57 7.26 9.00 -2.53
N PHE A 58 6.18 9.77 -2.71
CA PHE A 58 4.85 9.21 -2.96
C PHE A 58 4.72 8.49 -4.29
N ASP A 59 5.37 8.98 -5.35
CA ASP A 59 5.32 8.32 -6.66
C ASP A 59 6.02 6.97 -6.62
N VAL A 60 7.15 6.89 -5.93
CA VAL A 60 7.88 5.64 -5.74
C VAL A 60 7.04 4.67 -4.91
N ALA A 61 6.42 5.16 -3.84
CA ALA A 61 5.54 4.35 -3.00
C ALA A 61 4.39 3.76 -3.81
N GLN A 62 3.74 4.56 -4.65
CA GLN A 62 2.66 4.12 -5.52
C GLN A 62 3.10 2.95 -6.39
N GLY A 63 4.26 3.07 -7.04
CA GLY A 63 4.81 2.01 -7.88
C GLY A 63 4.98 0.69 -7.15
N TRP A 64 5.47 0.74 -5.91
CA TRP A 64 5.64 -0.47 -5.10
C TRP A 64 4.31 -1.09 -4.67
N PHE A 65 3.34 -0.26 -4.27
CA PHE A 65 2.00 -0.76 -3.94
C PHE A 65 1.35 -1.42 -5.16
N GLU A 66 1.47 -0.80 -6.34
CA GLU A 66 0.93 -1.36 -7.57
C GLU A 66 1.61 -2.67 -7.95
N SER A 67 2.92 -2.78 -7.74
CA SER A 67 3.66 -4.03 -7.97
C SER A 67 3.13 -5.15 -7.08
N GLY A 68 2.83 -4.85 -5.83
CA GLY A 68 2.25 -5.83 -4.92
C GLY A 68 0.85 -6.26 -5.33
N VAL A 69 0.02 -5.30 -5.76
CA VAL A 69 -1.34 -5.60 -6.26
C VAL A 69 -1.30 -6.49 -7.50
N ALA A 70 -0.32 -6.28 -8.37
CA ALA A 70 -0.16 -7.03 -9.62
C ALA A 70 0.42 -8.42 -9.44
N ALA A 71 0.85 -8.80 -8.22
CA ALA A 71 1.43 -10.11 -7.96
C ALA A 71 0.44 -11.22 -8.34
N PRO A 72 0.85 -12.17 -9.21
CA PRO A 72 -0.09 -13.17 -9.72
C PRO A 72 -0.49 -14.20 -8.67
N ARG A 73 -1.70 -14.74 -8.82
CA ARG A 73 -2.20 -15.87 -8.02
C ARG A 73 -2.30 -15.60 -6.52
N ARG A 74 -2.41 -14.32 -6.12
CA ARG A 74 -2.62 -13.99 -4.71
C ARG A 74 -4.07 -13.60 -4.48
N PRO A 75 -4.69 -14.09 -3.39
CA PRO A 75 -6.07 -13.72 -3.09
C PRO A 75 -6.17 -12.23 -2.72
N LEU A 76 -7.33 -11.65 -3.00
CA LEU A 76 -7.58 -10.22 -2.73
C LEU A 76 -7.33 -9.86 -1.27
N ARG A 77 -7.69 -10.75 -0.33
CA ARG A 77 -7.49 -10.51 1.11
C ARG A 77 -6.04 -10.25 1.51
N GLU A 78 -5.07 -10.77 0.74
CA GLU A 78 -3.64 -10.51 1.00
C GLU A 78 -3.20 -9.16 0.46
N ARG A 79 -4.02 -8.56 -0.39
CA ARG A 79 -3.71 -7.29 -1.06
C ARG A 79 -4.51 -6.10 -0.53
N ILE A 80 -5.40 -6.32 0.44
CA ILE A 80 -6.26 -5.22 0.93
C ILE A 80 -5.47 -4.09 1.57
N GLU A 81 -4.35 -4.39 2.23
CA GLU A 81 -3.48 -3.36 2.78
C GLU A 81 -2.92 -2.46 1.67
N LEU A 82 -2.55 -3.08 0.54
CA LEU A 82 -2.03 -2.35 -0.62
C LEU A 82 -3.11 -1.46 -1.24
N HIS A 83 -4.31 -2.01 -1.44
CA HIS A 83 -5.43 -1.23 -1.97
C HIS A 83 -5.81 -0.08 -1.04
N TYR A 84 -5.77 -0.33 0.27
CA TYR A 84 -6.05 0.72 1.25
C TYR A 84 -5.02 1.86 1.15
N GLN A 85 -3.74 1.54 1.10
CA GLN A 85 -2.68 2.54 0.97
C GLN A 85 -2.78 3.30 -0.35
N LEU A 86 -3.06 2.62 -1.46
CA LEU A 86 -3.30 3.27 -2.74
C LEU A 86 -4.49 4.22 -2.67
N GLY A 87 -5.57 3.79 -2.03
CA GLY A 87 -6.75 4.64 -1.84
C GLY A 87 -6.42 5.92 -1.09
N LEU A 88 -5.69 5.82 0.03
CA LEU A 88 -5.27 6.98 0.81
C LEU A 88 -4.33 7.89 0.01
N LEU A 89 -3.43 7.30 -0.77
CA LEU A 89 -2.51 8.05 -1.62
C LEU A 89 -3.25 8.84 -2.68
N PHE A 90 -4.19 8.21 -3.39
CA PHE A 90 -5.00 8.87 -4.40
C PHE A 90 -5.88 9.96 -3.79
N GLU A 91 -6.43 9.71 -2.61
CA GLU A 91 -7.20 10.72 -1.86
C GLU A 91 -6.34 11.96 -1.60
N LYS A 92 -5.12 11.76 -1.14
CA LYS A 92 -4.17 12.83 -0.86
C LYS A 92 -3.84 13.64 -2.11
N GLU A 93 -3.79 12.99 -3.27
CA GLU A 93 -3.52 13.65 -4.56
C GLU A 93 -4.75 14.28 -5.18
N GLY A 94 -5.92 14.15 -4.56
CA GLY A 94 -7.17 14.65 -5.11
C GLY A 94 -7.76 13.80 -6.23
N ARG A 95 -7.24 12.58 -6.42
CA ARG A 95 -7.71 11.62 -7.43
C ARG A 95 -8.87 10.82 -6.85
N VAL A 96 -10.02 11.46 -6.77
CA VAL A 96 -11.18 10.97 -6.01
C VAL A 96 -11.75 9.67 -6.58
N THR A 97 -11.91 9.58 -7.89
CA THR A 97 -12.48 8.38 -8.53
C THR A 97 -11.60 7.16 -8.32
N GLU A 98 -10.29 7.32 -8.51
CA GLU A 98 -9.34 6.23 -8.30
C GLU A 98 -9.26 5.83 -6.83
N ALA A 99 -9.33 6.81 -5.92
CA ALA A 99 -9.33 6.54 -4.48
C ALA A 99 -10.54 5.69 -4.09
N ILE A 100 -11.73 6.05 -4.56
CA ILE A 100 -12.96 5.29 -4.28
C ILE A 100 -12.84 3.87 -4.83
N SER A 101 -12.32 3.72 -6.05
CA SER A 101 -12.15 2.40 -6.68
C SER A 101 -11.28 1.49 -5.82
N GLU A 102 -10.14 2.00 -5.34
CA GLU A 102 -9.23 1.22 -4.50
C GLU A 102 -9.87 0.86 -3.15
N LEU A 103 -10.51 1.82 -2.51
CA LEU A 103 -11.13 1.59 -1.20
C LEU A 103 -12.32 0.62 -1.28
N ARG A 104 -13.01 0.58 -2.42
CA ARG A 104 -14.09 -0.40 -2.63
C ARG A 104 -13.56 -1.83 -2.68
N GLN A 105 -12.35 -2.04 -3.20
CA GLN A 105 -11.71 -3.35 -3.16
C GLN A 105 -11.52 -3.83 -1.72
N VAL A 106 -11.11 -2.92 -0.85
CA VAL A 106 -10.96 -3.20 0.59
C VAL A 106 -12.31 -3.51 1.22
N GLN A 107 -13.30 -2.66 0.97
CA GLN A 107 -14.64 -2.79 1.55
C GLN A 107 -15.31 -4.12 1.14
N ALA A 108 -15.09 -4.57 -0.09
CA ALA A 108 -15.66 -5.82 -0.59
C ALA A 108 -15.14 -7.04 0.20
N VAL A 109 -13.90 -6.98 0.69
CA VAL A 109 -13.29 -8.06 1.48
C VAL A 109 -13.60 -7.91 2.96
N ASN A 110 -13.47 -6.69 3.48
CA ASN A 110 -13.70 -6.40 4.89
C ASN A 110 -14.29 -5.00 5.06
N PRO A 111 -15.63 -4.88 5.17
CA PRO A 111 -16.29 -3.58 5.32
C PRO A 111 -15.87 -2.81 6.56
N LYS A 112 -15.32 -3.51 7.56
CA LYS A 112 -14.90 -2.93 8.83
C LYS A 112 -13.40 -2.67 8.89
N PHE A 113 -12.70 -2.85 7.77
CA PHE A 113 -11.25 -2.63 7.73
C PHE A 113 -10.95 -1.15 7.98
N ARG A 114 -10.28 -0.87 9.11
CA ARG A 114 -9.95 0.50 9.53
C ARG A 114 -11.16 1.42 9.32
N ASP A 115 -10.96 2.63 8.82
CA ASP A 115 -12.05 3.59 8.54
C ASP A 115 -12.39 3.66 7.06
N VAL A 116 -12.38 2.51 6.36
CA VAL A 116 -12.62 2.47 4.92
C VAL A 116 -13.99 3.04 4.54
N ALA A 117 -15.02 2.73 5.30
CA ALA A 117 -16.37 3.24 5.03
C ALA A 117 -16.44 4.76 5.16
N GLY A 118 -15.77 5.31 6.17
CA GLY A 118 -15.71 6.76 6.39
C GLY A 118 -15.01 7.49 5.27
N HIS A 119 -13.87 6.93 4.81
CA HIS A 119 -13.14 7.49 3.66
C HIS A 119 -14.00 7.50 2.40
N ILE A 120 -14.70 6.40 2.12
CA ILE A 120 -15.56 6.31 0.94
C ILE A 120 -16.68 7.34 1.00
N ARG A 121 -17.33 7.51 2.16
CA ARG A 121 -18.39 8.52 2.33
C ARG A 121 -17.87 9.92 2.07
N SER A 122 -16.73 10.27 2.65
CA SER A 122 -16.11 11.59 2.47
C SER A 122 -15.74 11.84 1.02
N LEU A 123 -15.17 10.83 0.35
CA LEU A 123 -14.78 10.95 -1.05
C LEU A 123 -15.97 11.08 -1.99
N ARG A 124 -17.07 10.37 -1.70
CA ARG A 124 -18.31 10.51 -2.47
C ARG A 124 -18.89 11.90 -2.34
N ALA A 125 -18.90 12.47 -1.13
CA ALA A 125 -19.36 13.82 -0.89
C ALA A 125 -18.50 14.84 -1.65
N LEU A 126 -17.18 14.66 -1.62
CA LEU A 126 -16.24 15.52 -2.34
C LEU A 126 -16.48 15.45 -3.85
N ARG A 127 -16.71 14.24 -4.39
CA ARG A 127 -16.98 14.04 -5.81
C ARG A 127 -18.24 14.76 -6.25
N VAL A 128 -19.30 14.71 -5.44
CA VAL A 128 -20.55 15.43 -5.70
C VAL A 128 -20.31 16.94 -5.70
N ALA A 129 -19.57 17.44 -4.71
CA ALA A 129 -19.22 18.86 -4.62
C ALA A 129 -18.43 19.34 -5.84
N GLN A 130 -17.47 18.54 -6.31
CA GLN A 130 -16.69 18.85 -7.51
C GLN A 130 -17.56 18.87 -8.75
N SER A 131 -18.52 17.96 -8.86
CA SER A 131 -19.48 17.89 -9.96
C SER A 131 -20.35 19.13 -10.05
N VAL A 132 -20.80 19.65 -8.90
CA VAL A 132 -21.69 20.81 -8.82
C VAL A 132 -20.97 22.09 -9.29
N HIS A 133 -19.67 22.18 -9.09
CA HIS A 133 -18.86 23.36 -9.44
C HIS A 133 -18.27 23.31 -10.85
N GLN A 134 -18.58 22.27 -11.61
CA GLN A 134 -18.23 22.17 -13.03
C GLN A 134 -19.38 22.65 -13.88
#